data_b05a1ea6a1686c2da3285d78400ef24c
#
_entry.id   b05a1ea6a1686c2da3285d78400ef24c
#
_cell.length_a   1.000
_cell.length_b   1.000
_cell.length_c   1.000
_cell.angle_alpha   90.00
_cell.angle_beta   90.00
_cell.angle_gamma   90.00
#
_symmetry.space_group_name_H-M   'P 1'
#
loop_
_entity.id
_entity.type
_entity.pdbx_description
1 polymer ?
#
loop_
_entity_poly.entity_id
_entity_poly.type
_entity_poly.pdbx_seq_one_letter_code
_entity_poly.pdbx_strand_id
1 'polypeptide(L)'
;AEIERENIRSQTMAGREQKAREGKWNGGFAPYGYKLENGNLVIAEDEVEVIRIIYDRYIHTNEGVAGVAKYLNRNGFVKKLRQNNTIPGFSRNFVQDVLDNPIYMGKIAYGRRRTEKKQGTRNEMHVVEQSEFPVYEGQHEAIISEEDWNLAQEKRRANSYRREKVNDPDHAHILSGILKCPCCGKSLYGNIAKAHSKDRKT
;
A
#
# COMPACT_ATOMS: atom_id res chain seq x y z
N ALA A 1 5.96 26.70 28.69
CA ALA A 1 5.49 26.63 27.27
C ALA A 1 5.84 25.32 26.58
N GLU A 2 7.07 24.77 26.74
CA GLU A 2 7.51 23.53 26.05
C GLU A 2 6.91 22.28 26.69
N ILE A 3 6.97 22.19 28.01
CA ILE A 3 6.36 21.12 28.82
C ILE A 3 4.84 21.03 28.57
N GLU A 4 4.19 22.16 28.47
CA GLU A 4 2.74 22.21 28.25
C GLU A 4 2.35 21.70 26.83
N ARG A 5 3.14 22.04 25.81
CA ARG A 5 2.97 21.50 24.45
C ARG A 5 3.16 19.97 24.43
N GLU A 6 4.11 19.47 25.17
CA GLU A 6 4.38 18.02 25.24
C GLU A 6 3.26 17.28 25.98
N ASN A 7 2.73 17.86 27.05
CA ASN A 7 1.57 17.34 27.76
C ASN A 7 0.31 17.31 26.88
N ILE A 8 0.01 18.39 26.17
CA ILE A 8 -1.13 18.45 25.23
C ILE A 8 -0.96 17.41 24.13
N ARG A 9 0.25 17.26 23.56
CA ARG A 9 0.54 16.25 22.56
C ARG A 9 0.33 14.85 23.09
N SER A 10 0.87 14.54 24.28
CA SER A 10 0.73 13.24 24.92
C SER A 10 -0.73 12.88 25.18
N GLN A 11 -1.50 13.80 25.75
CA GLN A 11 -2.93 13.60 26.00
C GLN A 11 -3.72 13.41 24.70
N THR A 12 -3.40 14.19 23.66
CA THR A 12 -4.05 14.05 22.34
C THR A 12 -3.75 12.69 21.71
N MET A 13 -2.51 12.21 21.79
CA MET A 13 -2.12 10.91 21.26
C MET A 13 -2.76 9.76 22.05
N ALA A 14 -2.80 9.85 23.39
CA ALA A 14 -3.47 8.86 24.23
C ALA A 14 -4.98 8.80 23.94
N GLY A 15 -5.64 9.93 23.77
CA GLY A 15 -7.05 9.99 23.40
C GLY A 15 -7.34 9.38 22.02
N ARG A 16 -6.45 9.59 21.04
CA ARG A 16 -6.56 8.96 19.71
C ARG A 16 -6.35 7.44 19.78
N GLU A 17 -5.38 6.99 20.56
CA GLU A 17 -5.14 5.56 20.75
C GLU A 17 -6.32 4.89 21.43
N GLN A 18 -6.87 5.49 22.49
CA GLN A 18 -8.07 5.00 23.17
C GLN A 18 -9.26 4.90 22.20
N LYS A 19 -9.46 5.91 21.38
CA LYS A 19 -10.51 5.92 20.36
C LYS A 19 -10.34 4.78 19.33
N ALA A 20 -9.10 4.50 18.92
CA ALA A 20 -8.80 3.38 18.04
C ALA A 20 -9.06 2.02 18.71
N ARG A 21 -8.69 1.86 20.00
CA ARG A 21 -9.00 0.66 20.80
C ARG A 21 -10.50 0.40 20.92
N GLU A 22 -11.28 1.47 20.96
CA GLU A 22 -12.75 1.39 20.95
C GLU A 22 -13.33 1.11 19.55
N GLY A 23 -12.51 0.89 18.54
CA GLY A 23 -12.95 0.63 17.16
C GLY A 23 -13.56 1.85 16.45
N LYS A 24 -13.36 3.05 16.97
CA LYS A 24 -13.91 4.29 16.41
C LYS A 24 -12.93 4.95 15.46
N TRP A 25 -13.46 5.59 14.41
CA TRP A 25 -12.64 6.35 13.47
C TRP A 25 -11.96 7.56 14.13
N ASN A 26 -10.67 7.71 13.93
CA ASN A 26 -9.86 8.76 14.57
C ASN A 26 -9.97 10.15 13.94
N GLY A 27 -10.88 10.32 13.01
CA GLY A 27 -11.09 11.58 12.29
C GLY A 27 -10.23 11.70 11.01
N GLY A 28 -10.34 12.85 10.36
CA GLY A 28 -9.80 13.04 9.01
C GLY A 28 -10.80 12.62 7.94
N PHE A 29 -10.34 12.58 6.69
CA PHE A 29 -11.17 12.16 5.56
C PHE A 29 -11.49 10.67 5.65
N ALA A 30 -12.73 10.29 5.35
CA ALA A 30 -13.08 8.87 5.21
C ALA A 30 -12.25 8.23 4.08
N PRO A 31 -11.80 6.98 4.24
CA PRO A 31 -11.21 6.22 3.17
C PRO A 31 -12.18 6.09 1.99
N TYR A 32 -11.66 5.89 0.79
CA TYR A 32 -12.50 5.63 -0.38
C TYR A 32 -13.33 4.36 -0.16
N GLY A 33 -14.60 4.38 -0.55
CA GLY A 33 -15.57 3.34 -0.24
C GLY A 33 -16.34 3.56 1.06
N TYR A 34 -15.94 4.55 1.87
CA TYR A 34 -16.63 4.97 3.08
C TYR A 34 -16.93 6.47 3.07
N LYS A 35 -17.96 6.86 3.78
CA LYS A 35 -18.32 8.24 4.13
C LYS A 35 -18.43 8.37 5.65
N LEU A 36 -18.35 9.60 6.14
CA LEU A 36 -18.53 9.90 7.56
C LEU A 36 -19.97 10.36 7.82
N GLU A 37 -20.66 9.65 8.69
CA GLU A 37 -21.96 10.04 9.22
C GLU A 37 -21.90 10.05 10.75
N ASN A 38 -22.13 11.20 11.34
CA ASN A 38 -22.06 11.42 12.81
C ASN A 38 -20.74 10.92 13.45
N GLY A 39 -19.62 11.06 12.72
CA GLY A 39 -18.30 10.62 13.18
C GLY A 39 -17.98 9.14 13.01
N ASN A 40 -18.93 8.37 12.50
CA ASN A 40 -18.76 6.94 12.18
C ASN A 40 -18.54 6.73 10.68
N LEU A 41 -17.81 5.67 10.35
CA LEU A 41 -17.64 5.24 8.96
C LEU A 41 -18.86 4.41 8.54
N VAL A 42 -19.48 4.83 7.43
CA VAL A 42 -20.58 4.12 6.77
C VAL A 42 -20.18 3.86 5.33
N ILE A 43 -20.61 2.75 4.77
CA ILE A 43 -20.33 2.39 3.37
C ILE A 43 -20.88 3.47 2.43
N ALA A 44 -20.04 3.91 1.48
CA ALA A 44 -20.42 4.81 0.41
C ALA A 44 -20.81 3.97 -0.82
N GLU A 45 -22.11 3.88 -1.09
CA GLU A 45 -22.65 2.99 -2.14
C GLU A 45 -22.14 3.32 -3.54
N ASP A 46 -21.81 4.59 -3.78
CA ASP A 46 -21.25 5.08 -5.04
C ASP A 46 -19.76 4.73 -5.24
N GLU A 47 -19.06 4.32 -4.18
CA GLU A 47 -17.64 4.00 -4.21
C GLU A 47 -17.31 2.54 -3.88
N VAL A 48 -18.21 1.83 -3.19
CA VAL A 48 -17.97 0.48 -2.67
C VAL A 48 -17.72 -0.54 -3.76
N GLU A 49 -18.39 -0.41 -4.91
CA GLU A 49 -18.23 -1.31 -6.05
C GLU A 49 -16.78 -1.34 -6.56
N VAL A 50 -16.13 -0.19 -6.61
CA VAL A 50 -14.73 -0.09 -7.05
C VAL A 50 -13.81 -0.86 -6.09
N ILE A 51 -14.05 -0.79 -4.80
CA ILE A 51 -13.26 -1.55 -3.79
C ILE A 51 -13.42 -3.04 -4.01
N ARG A 52 -14.65 -3.53 -4.20
CA ARG A 52 -14.93 -4.94 -4.49
C ARG A 52 -14.24 -5.41 -5.78
N ILE A 53 -14.32 -4.62 -6.84
CA ILE A 53 -13.63 -4.91 -8.11
C ILE A 53 -12.11 -4.98 -7.93
N ILE A 54 -11.52 -4.07 -7.14
CA ILE A 54 -10.07 -4.08 -6.87
C ILE A 54 -9.65 -5.42 -6.26
N TYR A 55 -10.35 -5.87 -5.21
CA TYR A 55 -10.02 -7.12 -4.53
C TYR A 55 -10.32 -8.33 -5.41
N ASP A 56 -11.48 -8.41 -6.04
CA ASP A 56 -11.85 -9.50 -6.95
C ASP A 56 -10.82 -9.70 -8.06
N ARG A 57 -10.52 -8.64 -8.78
CA ARG A 57 -9.53 -8.73 -9.88
C ARG A 57 -8.14 -9.02 -9.38
N TYR A 58 -7.73 -8.40 -8.28
CA TYR A 58 -6.40 -8.64 -7.74
C TYR A 58 -6.22 -10.07 -7.29
N ILE A 59 -7.23 -10.71 -6.68
CA ILE A 59 -7.18 -12.07 -6.18
C ILE A 59 -7.31 -13.09 -7.33
N HIS A 60 -8.33 -12.96 -8.15
CA HIS A 60 -8.75 -13.98 -9.11
C HIS A 60 -8.13 -13.87 -10.51
N THR A 61 -7.37 -12.83 -10.80
CA THR A 61 -6.67 -12.69 -12.09
C THR A 61 -5.16 -12.64 -11.90
N ASN A 62 -4.40 -12.78 -12.98
CA ASN A 62 -2.93 -12.62 -12.95
C ASN A 62 -2.49 -11.14 -12.98
N GLU A 63 -3.43 -10.20 -12.80
CA GLU A 63 -3.10 -8.78 -12.82
C GLU A 63 -2.38 -8.35 -11.53
N GLY A 64 -1.37 -7.53 -11.71
CA GLY A 64 -0.75 -6.82 -10.60
C GLY A 64 -1.46 -5.50 -10.31
N VAL A 65 -1.05 -4.81 -9.26
CA VAL A 65 -1.62 -3.51 -8.82
C VAL A 65 -1.80 -2.50 -9.97
N ALA A 66 -0.79 -2.40 -10.87
CA ALA A 66 -0.87 -1.51 -12.02
C ALA A 66 -1.86 -1.98 -13.10
N GLY A 67 -2.04 -3.30 -13.24
CA GLY A 67 -3.02 -3.90 -14.15
C GLY A 67 -4.44 -3.57 -13.71
N VAL A 68 -4.74 -3.76 -12.43
CA VAL A 68 -6.05 -3.41 -11.85
C VAL A 68 -6.38 -1.92 -12.02
N ALA A 69 -5.40 -1.02 -11.78
CA ALA A 69 -5.60 0.41 -12.00
C ALA A 69 -5.92 0.73 -13.47
N LYS A 70 -5.20 0.10 -14.42
CA LYS A 70 -5.48 0.24 -15.86
C LYS A 70 -6.87 -0.29 -16.23
N TYR A 71 -7.27 -1.42 -15.66
CA TYR A 71 -8.59 -1.99 -15.89
C TYR A 71 -9.70 -1.02 -15.49
N LEU A 72 -9.64 -0.46 -14.28
CA LEU A 72 -10.63 0.51 -13.81
C LEU A 72 -10.74 1.71 -14.76
N ASN A 73 -9.61 2.30 -15.15
CA ASN A 73 -9.58 3.45 -16.03
C ASN A 73 -10.11 3.14 -17.43
N ARG A 74 -9.82 1.95 -17.99
CA ARG A 74 -10.28 1.53 -19.31
C ARG A 74 -11.78 1.23 -19.35
N ASN A 75 -12.34 0.77 -18.23
CA ASN A 75 -13.77 0.48 -18.12
C ASN A 75 -14.60 1.70 -17.69
N GLY A 76 -14.01 2.89 -17.69
CA GLY A 76 -14.73 4.14 -17.46
C GLY A 76 -15.05 4.43 -16.00
N PHE A 77 -14.48 3.66 -15.04
CA PHE A 77 -14.62 4.00 -13.64
C PHE A 77 -13.88 5.30 -13.35
N VAL A 78 -14.55 6.21 -12.66
CA VAL A 78 -14.04 7.53 -12.33
C VAL A 78 -14.08 7.70 -10.83
N LYS A 79 -12.95 8.10 -10.28
CA LYS A 79 -12.85 8.39 -8.86
C LYS A 79 -13.51 9.72 -8.53
N LYS A 80 -14.38 9.73 -7.53
CA LYS A 80 -14.98 10.96 -7.03
C LYS A 80 -13.90 11.92 -6.54
N LEU A 81 -13.91 13.13 -7.05
CA LEU A 81 -12.97 14.16 -6.65
C LEU A 81 -13.27 14.57 -5.21
N ARG A 82 -12.25 14.55 -4.37
CA ARG A 82 -12.28 15.04 -3.00
C ARG A 82 -11.30 16.21 -2.87
N GLN A 83 -11.40 16.99 -1.77
CA GLN A 83 -10.65 18.24 -1.57
C GLN A 83 -9.16 18.19 -1.94
N ASN A 84 -8.49 17.05 -1.75
CA ASN A 84 -7.05 16.89 -2.01
C ASN A 84 -6.76 16.01 -3.22
N ASN A 85 -7.75 15.70 -4.05
CA ASN A 85 -7.58 14.77 -5.15
C ASN A 85 -8.21 15.31 -6.43
N THR A 86 -7.38 15.86 -7.29
CA THR A 86 -7.78 16.50 -8.56
C THR A 86 -7.76 15.55 -9.74
N ILE A 87 -7.22 14.33 -9.58
CA ILE A 87 -7.09 13.36 -10.67
C ILE A 87 -8.21 12.33 -10.58
N PRO A 88 -9.12 12.27 -11.56
CA PRO A 88 -10.26 11.35 -11.53
C PRO A 88 -9.86 9.88 -11.80
N GLY A 89 -8.69 9.63 -12.39
CA GLY A 89 -8.22 8.29 -12.69
C GLY A 89 -7.63 7.56 -11.47
N PHE A 90 -7.63 6.23 -11.56
CA PHE A 90 -7.03 5.35 -10.55
C PHE A 90 -5.55 5.15 -10.85
N SER A 91 -4.70 5.42 -9.86
CA SER A 91 -3.27 5.18 -9.95
C SER A 91 -2.89 3.84 -9.32
N ARG A 92 -1.70 3.33 -9.66
CA ARG A 92 -1.11 2.17 -8.99
C ARG A 92 -1.06 2.35 -7.47
N ASN A 93 -0.63 3.53 -7.02
CA ASN A 93 -0.49 3.80 -5.58
C ASN A 93 -1.86 3.78 -4.88
N PHE A 94 -2.92 4.28 -5.53
CA PHE A 94 -4.26 4.20 -4.98
C PHE A 94 -4.69 2.75 -4.75
N VAL A 95 -4.53 1.88 -5.75
CA VAL A 95 -4.87 0.45 -5.63
C VAL A 95 -4.00 -0.22 -4.55
N GLN A 96 -2.73 0.15 -4.47
CA GLN A 96 -1.84 -0.33 -3.43
C GLN A 96 -2.31 0.09 -2.04
N ASP A 97 -2.64 1.36 -1.84
CA ASP A 97 -3.15 1.89 -0.56
C ASP A 97 -4.46 1.20 -0.14
N VAL A 98 -5.33 0.88 -1.10
CA VAL A 98 -6.56 0.11 -0.85
C VAL A 98 -6.23 -1.29 -0.36
N LEU A 99 -5.36 -2.02 -1.05
CA LEU A 99 -4.97 -3.39 -0.67
C LEU A 99 -4.18 -3.46 0.64
N ASP A 100 -3.54 -2.36 1.06
CA ASP A 100 -2.75 -2.28 2.31
C ASP A 100 -3.56 -1.83 3.53
N ASN A 101 -4.80 -1.39 3.33
CA ASN A 101 -5.55 -0.78 4.40
C ASN A 101 -6.52 -1.76 5.06
N PRO A 102 -6.29 -2.19 6.31
CA PRO A 102 -7.14 -3.17 7.00
C PRO A 102 -8.56 -2.66 7.29
N ILE A 103 -8.84 -1.39 7.04
CA ILE A 103 -10.17 -0.82 7.23
C ILE A 103 -11.23 -1.52 6.38
N TYR A 104 -10.84 -2.02 5.20
CA TYR A 104 -11.77 -2.70 4.29
C TYR A 104 -12.24 -4.07 4.81
N MET A 105 -11.48 -4.69 5.73
CA MET A 105 -11.92 -5.91 6.45
C MET A 105 -12.51 -5.61 7.84
N GLY A 106 -12.94 -4.37 8.08
CA GLY A 106 -13.58 -3.98 9.34
C GLY A 106 -12.63 -3.69 10.50
N LYS A 107 -11.32 -3.51 10.25
CA LYS A 107 -10.33 -3.27 11.31
C LYS A 107 -9.74 -1.87 11.23
N ILE A 108 -9.37 -1.30 12.37
CA ILE A 108 -8.74 0.03 12.48
C ILE A 108 -7.28 -0.13 12.86
N ALA A 109 -6.39 0.29 11.96
CA ALA A 109 -4.96 0.38 12.23
C ALA A 109 -4.61 1.74 12.85
N TYR A 110 -3.89 1.72 13.97
CA TYR A 110 -3.41 2.93 14.63
C TYR A 110 -1.89 3.05 14.51
N GLY A 111 -1.41 4.25 14.19
CA GLY A 111 0.03 4.50 14.13
C GLY A 111 0.76 3.93 12.92
N ARG A 112 0.06 3.47 11.88
CA ARG A 112 0.68 2.93 10.64
C ARG A 112 1.67 3.90 10.00
N ARG A 113 1.44 5.19 10.14
CA ARG A 113 2.33 6.25 9.63
C ARG A 113 2.68 7.19 10.76
N ARG A 114 3.96 7.52 10.89
CA ARG A 114 4.50 8.47 11.85
C ARG A 114 5.19 9.61 11.11
N THR A 115 4.98 10.82 11.58
CA THR A 115 5.71 11.98 11.05
C THR A 115 6.95 12.21 11.89
N GLU A 116 8.11 12.16 11.27
CA GLU A 116 9.41 12.35 11.90
C GLU A 116 10.14 13.53 11.29
N LYS A 117 11.03 14.13 12.08
CA LYS A 117 11.87 15.22 11.62
C LYS A 117 12.97 14.67 10.73
N LYS A 118 13.15 15.28 9.57
CA LYS A 118 14.23 14.90 8.65
C LYS A 118 15.58 15.34 9.22
N GLN A 119 16.51 14.40 9.35
CA GLN A 119 17.86 14.70 9.85
C GLN A 119 18.54 15.72 8.96
N GLY A 120 19.27 16.68 9.60
CA GLY A 120 19.99 17.73 8.88
C GLY A 120 19.15 18.92 8.42
N THR A 121 17.84 18.92 8.69
CA THR A 121 16.95 20.05 8.35
C THR A 121 16.32 20.64 9.60
N ARG A 122 16.08 21.98 9.56
CA ARG A 122 15.52 22.69 10.71
C ARG A 122 14.03 22.38 10.93
N ASN A 123 13.24 22.31 9.87
CA ASN A 123 11.77 22.26 9.95
C ASN A 123 11.13 21.24 8.98
N GLU A 124 11.92 20.47 8.24
CA GLU A 124 11.33 19.49 7.33
C GLU A 124 10.89 18.23 8.08
N MET A 125 9.68 17.81 7.79
CA MET A 125 9.08 16.60 8.33
C MET A 125 8.86 15.60 7.20
N HIS A 126 9.06 14.33 7.46
CA HIS A 126 8.74 13.27 6.52
C HIS A 126 7.85 12.21 7.20
N VAL A 127 7.06 11.51 6.40
CA VAL A 127 6.20 10.43 6.87
C VAL A 127 6.95 9.12 6.73
N VAL A 128 7.05 8.39 7.84
CA VAL A 128 7.65 7.07 7.90
C VAL A 128 6.55 6.04 8.15
N GLU A 129 6.54 5.00 7.33
CA GLU A 129 5.66 3.86 7.56
C GLU A 129 6.25 2.97 8.66
N GLN A 130 5.39 2.55 9.59
CA GLN A 130 5.79 1.67 10.67
C GLN A 130 5.61 0.22 10.23
N SER A 131 6.60 -0.63 10.50
CA SER A 131 6.54 -2.07 10.21
C SER A 131 5.57 -2.81 11.13
N GLU A 132 5.41 -2.32 12.36
CA GLU A 132 4.53 -2.87 13.37
C GLU A 132 3.61 -1.79 13.90
N PHE A 133 2.34 -2.05 13.94
CA PHE A 133 1.32 -1.16 14.48
C PHE A 133 0.12 -1.96 14.99
N PRO A 134 -0.53 -1.49 16.06
CA PRO A 134 -1.72 -2.14 16.58
C PRO A 134 -2.90 -2.03 15.60
N VAL A 135 -3.65 -3.13 15.49
CA VAL A 135 -4.87 -3.23 14.71
C VAL A 135 -6.00 -3.67 15.64
N TYR A 136 -7.09 -2.94 15.63
CA TYR A 136 -8.25 -3.16 16.51
C TYR A 136 -9.48 -3.47 15.67
N GLU A 137 -10.44 -4.19 16.25
CA GLU A 137 -11.74 -4.38 15.62
C GLU A 137 -12.47 -3.04 15.47
N GLY A 138 -12.91 -2.73 14.25
CA GLY A 138 -13.66 -1.51 13.97
C GLY A 138 -15.15 -1.66 14.25
N GLN A 139 -15.83 -0.54 14.53
CA GLN A 139 -17.29 -0.50 14.67
C GLN A 139 -17.99 -0.36 13.31
N HIS A 140 -17.24 -0.17 12.23
CA HIS A 140 -17.78 0.01 10.89
C HIS A 140 -17.94 -1.34 10.18
N GLU A 141 -18.85 -1.37 9.22
CA GLU A 141 -19.10 -2.56 8.41
C GLU A 141 -17.91 -2.81 7.45
N ALA A 142 -17.48 -4.07 7.35
CA ALA A 142 -16.46 -4.50 6.42
C ALA A 142 -17.00 -4.53 4.98
N ILE A 143 -16.22 -4.05 4.02
CA ILE A 143 -16.54 -4.16 2.58
C ILE A 143 -16.06 -5.50 2.02
N ILE A 144 -14.96 -6.01 2.55
CA ILE A 144 -14.26 -7.21 2.09
C ILE A 144 -14.17 -8.21 3.26
N SER A 145 -14.30 -9.50 2.95
CA SER A 145 -14.10 -10.57 3.92
C SER A 145 -12.64 -10.62 4.40
N GLU A 146 -12.41 -11.13 5.60
CA GLU A 146 -11.06 -11.35 6.12
C GLU A 146 -10.29 -12.38 5.27
N GLU A 147 -11.00 -13.35 4.70
CA GLU A 147 -10.43 -14.36 3.79
C GLU A 147 -9.88 -13.72 2.53
N ASP A 148 -10.67 -12.89 1.84
CA ASP A 148 -10.23 -12.20 0.63
C ASP A 148 -9.08 -11.24 0.92
N TRP A 149 -9.13 -10.54 2.05
CA TRP A 149 -8.04 -9.67 2.45
C TRP A 149 -6.73 -10.46 2.65
N ASN A 150 -6.79 -11.62 3.33
CA ASN A 150 -5.65 -12.49 3.54
C ASN A 150 -5.09 -13.02 2.21
N LEU A 151 -5.95 -13.49 1.29
CA LEU A 151 -5.54 -13.93 -0.04
C LEU A 151 -4.83 -12.81 -0.82
N ALA A 152 -5.34 -11.59 -0.74
CA ALA A 152 -4.69 -10.44 -1.36
C ALA A 152 -3.30 -10.17 -0.75
N GLN A 153 -3.14 -10.28 0.58
CA GLN A 153 -1.84 -10.11 1.25
C GLN A 153 -0.84 -11.21 0.88
N GLU A 154 -1.27 -12.46 0.80
CA GLU A 154 -0.42 -13.58 0.36
C GLU A 154 0.09 -13.35 -1.06
N LYS A 155 -0.80 -12.99 -1.98
CA LYS A 155 -0.41 -12.65 -3.35
C LYS A 155 0.54 -11.46 -3.41
N ARG A 156 0.37 -10.46 -2.57
CA ARG A 156 1.29 -9.32 -2.47
C ARG A 156 2.67 -9.73 -2.00
N ARG A 157 2.77 -10.57 -0.95
CA ARG A 157 4.04 -11.09 -0.44
C ARG A 157 4.76 -11.91 -1.53
N ALA A 158 4.03 -12.77 -2.23
CA ALA A 158 4.58 -13.55 -3.33
C ALA A 158 5.12 -12.68 -4.48
N ASN A 159 4.43 -11.55 -4.77
CA ASN A 159 4.81 -10.62 -5.83
C ASN A 159 5.83 -9.55 -5.38
N SER A 160 6.11 -9.42 -4.07
CA SER A 160 7.03 -8.40 -3.53
C SER A 160 8.50 -8.73 -3.76
N TYR A 161 8.81 -9.92 -4.28
CA TYR A 161 10.17 -10.30 -4.64
C TYR A 161 10.72 -9.31 -5.67
N ARG A 162 11.59 -8.43 -5.23
CA ARG A 162 12.33 -7.52 -6.12
C ARG A 162 13.26 -8.38 -6.97
N ARG A 163 12.91 -8.52 -8.24
CA ARG A 163 13.90 -8.94 -9.23
C ARG A 163 14.96 -7.84 -9.25
N GLU A 164 16.18 -8.20 -8.90
CA GLU A 164 17.30 -7.31 -9.18
C GLU A 164 17.25 -7.03 -10.68
N LYS A 165 17.15 -5.74 -11.03
CA LYS A 165 17.18 -5.34 -12.43
C LYS A 165 18.61 -5.52 -12.91
N VAL A 166 18.90 -6.63 -13.52
CA VAL A 166 20.07 -6.82 -14.38
C VAL A 166 19.70 -6.19 -15.73
N ASN A 167 19.59 -4.87 -15.78
CA ASN A 167 19.44 -4.13 -17.02
C ASN A 167 20.82 -3.57 -17.38
N ASP A 168 21.62 -4.39 -18.05
CA ASP A 168 22.67 -3.90 -18.91
C ASP A 168 22.01 -3.70 -20.29
N PRO A 169 21.90 -2.47 -20.82
CA PRO A 169 21.27 -2.23 -22.11
C PRO A 169 21.99 -2.94 -23.27
N ASP A 170 23.26 -3.28 -23.10
CA ASP A 170 24.07 -3.95 -24.12
C ASP A 170 23.94 -5.48 -24.10
N HIS A 171 23.25 -6.05 -23.08
CA HIS A 171 23.10 -7.50 -22.93
C HIS A 171 21.66 -7.87 -22.57
N ALA A 172 20.85 -8.07 -23.60
CA ALA A 172 19.49 -8.59 -23.44
C ALA A 172 19.52 -10.11 -23.20
N HIS A 173 19.43 -10.54 -21.95
CA HIS A 173 19.18 -11.95 -21.64
C HIS A 173 17.71 -12.28 -21.92
N ILE A 174 17.42 -12.78 -23.10
CA ILE A 174 16.07 -13.11 -23.59
C ILE A 174 15.33 -14.06 -22.63
N LEU A 175 16.04 -14.92 -21.94
CA LEU A 175 15.49 -15.92 -21.03
C LEU A 175 15.39 -15.46 -19.57
N SER A 176 15.73 -14.21 -19.26
CA SER A 176 15.65 -13.67 -17.90
C SER A 176 14.23 -13.71 -17.35
N GLY A 177 14.04 -14.42 -16.26
CA GLY A 177 12.76 -14.60 -15.58
C GLY A 177 11.84 -15.69 -16.17
N ILE A 178 12.23 -16.31 -17.29
CA ILE A 178 11.52 -17.46 -17.90
C ILE A 178 12.08 -18.78 -17.37
N LEU A 179 13.41 -18.88 -17.31
CA LEU A 179 14.08 -20.09 -16.83
C LEU A 179 13.93 -20.22 -15.31
N LYS A 180 13.56 -21.43 -14.90
CA LYS A 180 13.50 -21.81 -13.49
C LYS A 180 14.46 -22.98 -13.22
N CYS A 181 15.05 -22.98 -12.03
CA CYS A 181 15.88 -24.09 -11.59
C CYS A 181 15.02 -25.35 -11.44
N PRO A 182 15.38 -26.47 -12.08
CA PRO A 182 14.61 -27.72 -11.98
C PRO A 182 14.64 -28.33 -10.59
N CYS A 183 15.64 -27.99 -9.75
CA CYS A 183 15.76 -28.52 -8.40
C CYS A 183 14.96 -27.74 -7.34
N CYS A 184 14.90 -26.41 -7.44
CA CYS A 184 14.28 -25.57 -6.39
C CYS A 184 13.21 -24.60 -6.90
N GLY A 185 12.90 -24.61 -8.20
CA GLY A 185 11.87 -23.75 -8.80
C GLY A 185 12.20 -22.25 -8.84
N LYS A 186 13.34 -21.81 -8.30
CA LYS A 186 13.74 -20.40 -8.33
C LYS A 186 14.11 -19.95 -9.73
N SER A 187 13.80 -18.69 -10.05
CA SER A 187 14.18 -18.09 -11.34
C SER A 187 15.70 -18.03 -11.49
N LEU A 188 16.18 -18.42 -12.66
CA LEU A 188 17.58 -18.29 -13.04
C LEU A 188 17.81 -16.94 -13.71
N TYR A 189 18.96 -16.35 -13.42
CA TYR A 189 19.37 -15.04 -13.98
C TYR A 189 20.65 -15.24 -14.79
N GLY A 190 20.71 -14.59 -15.93
CA GLY A 190 21.94 -14.50 -16.70
C GLY A 190 22.98 -13.65 -15.94
N ASN A 191 24.21 -14.13 -15.85
CA ASN A 191 25.32 -13.38 -15.30
C ASN A 191 26.35 -13.13 -16.42
N ILE A 192 26.85 -11.91 -16.53
CA ILE A 192 27.91 -11.54 -17.46
C ILE A 192 29.19 -11.42 -16.66
N ALA A 193 30.12 -12.32 -16.89
CA ALA A 193 31.49 -12.17 -16.42
C ALA A 193 32.18 -11.08 -17.27
N LYS A 194 32.43 -9.90 -16.71
CA LYS A 194 33.33 -8.93 -17.33
C LYS A 194 34.73 -9.55 -17.36
N ALA A 195 35.19 -9.93 -18.55
CA ALA A 195 36.57 -10.30 -18.74
C ALA A 195 37.45 -9.05 -18.42
N HIS A 196 38.19 -9.10 -17.32
CA HIS A 196 39.25 -8.12 -17.10
C HIS A 196 40.28 -8.28 -18.21
N SER A 197 40.25 -7.42 -19.21
CA SER A 197 41.35 -7.28 -20.11
C SER A 197 42.55 -6.75 -19.29
N LYS A 198 43.45 -7.65 -18.92
CA LYS A 198 44.78 -7.23 -18.50
C LYS A 198 45.46 -6.65 -19.75
N ASP A 199 45.53 -5.34 -19.83
CA ASP A 199 46.39 -4.67 -20.76
C ASP A 199 47.83 -5.15 -20.51
N ARG A 200 48.27 -6.10 -21.33
CA ARG A 200 49.72 -6.39 -21.47
C ARG A 200 50.31 -5.23 -22.24
N LYS A 201 50.87 -4.27 -21.53
CA LYS A 201 51.88 -3.38 -22.11
C LYS A 201 53.14 -4.22 -22.29
N THR A 202 53.49 -4.51 -23.53
CA THR A 202 54.83 -4.82 -23.98
C THR A 202 55.55 -3.51 -24.33
#